data_88c7d6fd9120d524abd4081b3779d6c6
#
_entry.id   88c7d6fd9120d524abd4081b3779d6c6
#
_cell.length_a   1.000
_cell.length_b   1.000
_cell.length_c   1.000
_cell.angle_alpha   90.00
_cell.angle_beta   90.00
_cell.angle_gamma   90.00
#
_symmetry.space_group_name_H-M   'P 1'
#
loop_
_entity.id
_entity.type
_entity.pdbx_description
1 polymer ?
#
loop_
_entity_poly.entity_id
_entity_poly.type
_entity_poly.pdbx_seq_one_letter_code
_entity_poly.pdbx_strand_id
1 'polypeptide(L)'
;MRDELEARGVKQKDFASTIGMPAPVLNDIINGKRGVTPDIAILLEAALGKDAASWLHLQAERDLEISRKKEDLLRKQKDIETWQVIQDCCNVRFLGKYLPGGLGKTVQDKIETVLFFFGVKSAEGLKEAFIRDVDPAFFRKSEKMTNNPINLFTWKQIAYDRSSKLDRPKKFSPDALPELTEGLRTIFFENENTEERIEDLLREYGIKFFIQKNENGTHIDGFSFWKGSNPSIALTLRYQRIDILAFTLMHEVCHVFLHLNPLEKGKSFISLSDTREGVEEQEADTFANNQLIPAKDWQRFRERNYGTNPYAIGPKLREFALEHQIHPAIVLGRYQHDYNVFDNGRGFERSIN
;
A
#
# COMPACT_ATOMS: atom_id res chain seq x y z
N MET A 1 26.11 -48.60 3.01
CA MET A 1 25.95 -49.92 3.70
C MET A 1 26.36 -51.08 2.79
N ARG A 2 25.86 -51.26 1.57
CA ARG A 2 26.25 -52.36 0.65
C ARG A 2 27.76 -52.37 0.43
N ASP A 3 28.32 -51.27 0.00
CA ASP A 3 29.74 -51.10 -0.28
C ASP A 3 30.61 -51.38 0.95
N GLU A 4 30.14 -51.04 2.15
CA GLU A 4 30.81 -51.29 3.42
C GLU A 4 30.88 -52.80 3.77
N LEU A 5 29.78 -53.52 3.51
CA LEU A 5 29.71 -54.97 3.72
C LEU A 5 30.56 -55.69 2.71
N GLU A 6 30.56 -55.30 1.44
CA GLU A 6 31.41 -55.83 0.36
C GLU A 6 32.87 -55.58 0.65
N ALA A 7 33.25 -54.38 1.06
CA ALA A 7 34.64 -54.05 1.42
C ALA A 7 35.17 -54.90 2.58
N ARG A 8 34.29 -55.32 3.50
CA ARG A 8 34.67 -56.22 4.63
C ARG A 8 34.49 -57.69 4.34
N GLY A 9 34.04 -58.10 3.14
CA GLY A 9 33.78 -59.46 2.76
C GLY A 9 32.66 -60.16 3.56
N VAL A 10 31.76 -59.39 4.16
CA VAL A 10 30.68 -59.89 5.04
C VAL A 10 29.40 -60.10 4.23
N LYS A 11 28.86 -61.32 4.28
CA LYS A 11 27.57 -61.63 3.63
C LYS A 11 26.45 -61.04 4.38
N GLN A 12 25.47 -60.49 3.66
CA GLN A 12 24.30 -59.78 4.24
C GLN A 12 23.55 -60.65 5.24
N LYS A 13 23.40 -61.94 5.00
CA LYS A 13 22.74 -62.92 5.90
C LYS A 13 23.44 -63.01 7.25
N ASP A 14 24.76 -63.11 7.19
CA ASP A 14 25.58 -63.27 8.39
C ASP A 14 25.59 -61.97 9.21
N PHE A 15 25.68 -60.83 8.51
CA PHE A 15 25.59 -59.52 9.13
C PHE A 15 24.23 -59.27 9.80
N ALA A 16 23.11 -59.65 9.15
CA ALA A 16 21.78 -59.58 9.75
C ALA A 16 21.70 -60.37 11.06
N SER A 17 22.26 -61.56 11.09
CA SER A 17 22.31 -62.35 12.31
C SER A 17 23.16 -61.70 13.40
N THR A 18 24.26 -61.06 13.05
CA THR A 18 25.16 -60.36 13.99
C THR A 18 24.46 -59.20 14.69
N ILE A 19 23.65 -58.44 13.94
CA ILE A 19 22.92 -57.26 14.52
C ILE A 19 21.52 -57.63 15.05
N GLY A 20 21.18 -58.92 15.13
CA GLY A 20 19.92 -59.41 15.63
C GLY A 20 18.70 -58.99 14.77
N MET A 21 18.89 -58.78 13.45
CA MET A 21 17.86 -58.33 12.54
C MET A 21 17.45 -59.41 11.55
N PRO A 22 16.15 -59.56 11.19
CA PRO A 22 15.74 -60.47 10.13
C PRO A 22 16.40 -60.09 8.79
N ALA A 23 16.97 -61.07 8.09
CA ALA A 23 17.66 -60.84 6.80
C ALA A 23 16.79 -60.13 5.74
N PRO A 24 15.46 -60.36 5.61
CA PRO A 24 14.60 -59.58 4.73
C PRO A 24 14.55 -58.10 5.10
N VAL A 25 14.52 -57.74 6.39
CA VAL A 25 14.49 -56.37 6.88
C VAL A 25 15.78 -55.63 6.50
N LEU A 26 16.93 -56.26 6.72
CA LEU A 26 18.23 -55.71 6.33
C LEU A 26 18.30 -55.51 4.79
N ASN A 27 17.83 -56.49 4.02
CA ASN A 27 17.77 -56.40 2.57
C ASN A 27 16.89 -55.22 2.09
N ASP A 28 15.75 -54.99 2.75
CA ASP A 28 14.87 -53.83 2.46
C ASP A 28 15.56 -52.49 2.78
N ILE A 29 16.34 -52.44 3.85
CA ILE A 29 17.13 -51.23 4.20
C ILE A 29 18.24 -51.01 3.15
N ILE A 30 18.99 -52.03 2.80
CA ILE A 30 20.08 -51.94 1.79
C ILE A 30 19.53 -51.52 0.42
N ASN A 31 18.35 -52.01 0.04
CA ASN A 31 17.70 -51.66 -1.21
C ASN A 31 16.83 -50.36 -1.10
N GLY A 32 16.82 -49.75 0.05
CA GLY A 32 16.12 -48.49 0.28
C GLY A 32 14.60 -48.55 0.26
N LYS A 33 14.04 -49.74 0.46
CA LYS A 33 12.61 -49.96 0.66
C LYS A 33 12.17 -49.65 2.07
N ARG A 34 13.14 -49.68 3.02
CA ARG A 34 12.91 -49.32 4.44
C ARG A 34 14.00 -48.35 4.91
N GLY A 35 13.61 -47.37 5.73
CA GLY A 35 14.55 -46.40 6.28
C GLY A 35 15.36 -46.94 7.46
N VAL A 36 16.49 -46.31 7.73
CA VAL A 36 17.31 -46.52 8.94
C VAL A 36 16.67 -45.71 10.07
N THR A 37 16.20 -46.42 11.11
CA THR A 37 15.70 -45.80 12.34
C THR A 37 16.84 -45.53 13.33
N PRO A 38 16.66 -44.68 14.38
CA PRO A 38 17.69 -44.48 15.41
C PRO A 38 18.20 -45.79 16.03
N ASP A 39 17.31 -46.73 16.34
CA ASP A 39 17.71 -48.05 16.90
C ASP A 39 18.59 -48.84 15.92
N ILE A 40 18.21 -48.84 14.65
CA ILE A 40 19.01 -49.49 13.61
C ILE A 40 20.36 -48.79 13.43
N ALA A 41 20.41 -47.46 13.48
CA ALA A 41 21.65 -46.69 13.37
C ALA A 41 22.64 -47.03 14.50
N ILE A 42 22.16 -47.21 15.73
CA ILE A 42 22.96 -47.63 16.89
C ILE A 42 23.52 -49.04 16.68
N LEU A 43 22.71 -49.98 16.20
CA LEU A 43 23.18 -51.34 15.87
C LEU A 43 24.22 -51.32 14.75
N LEU A 44 24.05 -50.48 13.74
CA LEU A 44 25.03 -50.33 12.66
C LEU A 44 26.33 -49.67 13.14
N GLU A 45 26.25 -48.72 14.08
CA GLU A 45 27.43 -48.14 14.72
C GLU A 45 28.23 -49.19 15.48
N ALA A 46 27.55 -49.98 16.31
CA ALA A 46 28.18 -51.05 17.08
C ALA A 46 28.86 -52.12 16.19
N ALA A 47 28.23 -52.45 15.04
CA ALA A 47 28.71 -53.51 14.15
C ALA A 47 29.74 -53.04 13.11
N LEU A 48 29.63 -51.79 12.62
CA LEU A 48 30.46 -51.26 11.55
C LEU A 48 31.42 -50.16 11.99
N GLY A 49 31.30 -49.64 13.22
CA GLY A 49 32.14 -48.58 13.76
C GLY A 49 31.92 -47.17 13.17
N LYS A 50 30.89 -47.01 12.36
CA LYS A 50 30.50 -45.68 11.83
C LYS A 50 29.39 -45.10 12.69
N ASP A 51 29.60 -43.89 13.18
CA ASP A 51 28.73 -43.18 14.07
C ASP A 51 27.24 -43.22 13.64
N ALA A 52 26.35 -43.47 14.61
CA ALA A 52 24.90 -43.59 14.38
C ALA A 52 24.29 -42.34 13.76
N ALA A 53 24.76 -41.15 14.16
CA ALA A 53 24.29 -39.89 13.58
C ALA A 53 24.63 -39.80 12.08
N SER A 54 25.78 -40.34 11.66
CA SER A 54 26.16 -40.39 10.24
C SER A 54 25.21 -41.25 9.41
N TRP A 55 24.72 -42.37 9.95
CA TRP A 55 23.73 -43.21 9.26
C TRP A 55 22.38 -42.50 9.11
N LEU A 56 21.95 -41.81 10.14
CA LEU A 56 20.71 -41.01 10.09
C LEU A 56 20.81 -39.80 9.13
N HIS A 57 21.98 -39.17 9.07
CA HIS A 57 22.23 -38.08 8.12
C HIS A 57 22.12 -38.58 6.66
N LEU A 58 22.75 -39.69 6.32
CA LEU A 58 22.63 -40.32 4.99
C LEU A 58 21.18 -40.70 4.65
N GLN A 59 20.42 -41.19 5.64
CA GLN A 59 19.00 -41.49 5.46
C GLN A 59 18.22 -40.21 5.15
N ALA A 60 18.43 -39.12 5.92
CA ALA A 60 17.74 -37.85 5.74
C ALA A 60 18.07 -37.23 4.38
N GLU A 61 19.34 -37.24 3.94
CA GLU A 61 19.75 -36.76 2.61
C GLU A 61 19.01 -37.49 1.49
N ARG A 62 18.94 -38.81 1.58
CA ARG A 62 18.23 -39.64 0.60
C ARG A 62 16.73 -39.34 0.58
N ASP A 63 16.10 -39.23 1.75
CA ASP A 63 14.67 -38.96 1.86
C ASP A 63 14.35 -37.59 1.27
N LEU A 64 15.21 -36.59 1.50
CA LEU A 64 15.12 -35.27 0.86
C LEU A 64 15.26 -35.37 -0.65
N GLU A 65 16.23 -36.12 -1.17
CA GLU A 65 16.40 -36.28 -2.62
C GLU A 65 15.17 -36.91 -3.28
N ILE A 66 14.62 -37.97 -2.66
CA ILE A 66 13.39 -38.61 -3.15
C ILE A 66 12.21 -37.63 -3.10
N SER A 67 12.10 -36.87 -2.01
CA SER A 67 11.01 -35.90 -1.83
C SER A 67 11.10 -34.74 -2.81
N ARG A 68 12.30 -34.23 -3.10
CA ARG A 68 12.55 -33.18 -4.09
C ARG A 68 12.19 -33.55 -5.52
N LYS A 69 12.06 -34.85 -5.83
CA LYS A 69 11.64 -35.36 -7.15
C LYS A 69 10.10 -35.48 -7.28
N LYS A 70 9.33 -35.27 -6.20
CA LYS A 70 7.86 -35.34 -6.24
C LYS A 70 7.30 -34.07 -6.89
N GLU A 71 6.60 -34.20 -8.02
CA GLU A 71 6.03 -33.09 -8.76
C GLU A 71 5.11 -32.19 -7.92
N ASP A 72 4.28 -32.80 -7.08
CA ASP A 72 3.39 -32.05 -6.17
C ASP A 72 4.15 -31.18 -5.15
N LEU A 73 5.29 -31.65 -4.68
CA LEU A 73 6.11 -30.89 -3.74
C LEU A 73 6.83 -29.76 -4.45
N LEU A 74 7.36 -29.99 -5.65
CA LEU A 74 7.98 -28.96 -6.49
C LEU A 74 6.98 -27.85 -6.83
N ARG A 75 5.76 -28.22 -7.20
CA ARG A 75 4.70 -27.23 -7.47
C ARG A 75 4.38 -26.40 -6.23
N LYS A 76 4.18 -27.03 -5.07
CA LYS A 76 3.93 -26.33 -3.80
C LYS A 76 5.08 -25.41 -3.41
N GLN A 77 6.33 -25.85 -3.61
CA GLN A 77 7.51 -25.02 -3.36
C GLN A 77 7.49 -23.76 -4.25
N LYS A 78 7.25 -23.95 -5.55
CA LYS A 78 7.15 -22.84 -6.49
C LYS A 78 6.02 -21.87 -6.13
N ASP A 79 4.87 -22.37 -5.72
CA ASP A 79 3.73 -21.53 -5.28
C ASP A 79 4.10 -20.70 -4.04
N ILE A 80 4.83 -21.30 -3.08
CA ILE A 80 5.30 -20.60 -1.88
C ILE A 80 6.31 -19.50 -2.25
N GLU A 81 7.29 -19.80 -3.10
CA GLU A 81 8.29 -18.83 -3.59
C GLU A 81 7.61 -17.68 -4.34
N THR A 82 6.66 -17.97 -5.22
CA THR A 82 5.85 -16.99 -5.95
C THR A 82 5.05 -16.10 -4.99
N TRP A 83 4.45 -16.70 -3.96
CA TRP A 83 3.70 -15.98 -2.97
C TRP A 83 4.57 -15.02 -2.13
N GLN A 84 5.80 -15.40 -1.81
CA GLN A 84 6.76 -14.53 -1.13
C GLN A 84 7.09 -13.30 -1.98
N VAL A 85 7.39 -13.50 -3.28
CA VAL A 85 7.63 -12.36 -4.20
C VAL A 85 6.42 -11.40 -4.25
N ILE A 86 5.20 -11.95 -4.24
CA ILE A 86 3.99 -11.13 -4.20
C ILE A 86 3.91 -10.30 -2.90
N GLN A 87 4.20 -10.92 -1.74
CA GLN A 87 4.16 -10.24 -0.45
C GLN A 87 5.22 -9.12 -0.32
N ASP A 88 6.36 -9.26 -1.02
CA ASP A 88 7.40 -8.24 -1.08
C ASP A 88 7.03 -7.02 -1.93
N CYS A 89 5.97 -7.12 -2.75
CA CYS A 89 5.52 -6.06 -3.65
C CYS A 89 4.12 -5.54 -3.34
N CYS A 90 3.30 -6.30 -2.62
CA CYS A 90 1.88 -6.01 -2.39
C CYS A 90 1.49 -6.23 -0.93
N ASN A 91 0.79 -5.28 -0.33
CA ASN A 91 0.12 -5.51 0.94
C ASN A 91 -1.14 -6.37 0.73
N VAL A 92 -0.91 -7.69 0.74
CA VAL A 92 -1.95 -8.70 0.49
C VAL A 92 -3.08 -8.65 1.51
N ARG A 93 -2.82 -8.19 2.74
CA ARG A 93 -3.85 -8.04 3.77
C ARG A 93 -4.79 -6.87 3.43
N PHE A 94 -4.24 -5.76 3.00
CA PHE A 94 -5.01 -4.60 2.59
C PHE A 94 -5.83 -4.91 1.34
N LEU A 95 -5.21 -5.51 0.32
CA LEU A 95 -5.90 -5.94 -0.89
C LEU A 95 -7.02 -6.93 -0.59
N GLY A 96 -6.78 -7.91 0.29
CA GLY A 96 -7.80 -8.89 0.68
C GLY A 96 -9.01 -8.28 1.39
N LYS A 97 -8.84 -7.19 2.15
CA LYS A 97 -9.97 -6.43 2.72
C LYS A 97 -10.76 -5.66 1.66
N TYR A 98 -10.08 -5.20 0.62
CA TYR A 98 -10.70 -4.44 -0.46
C TYR A 98 -11.54 -5.34 -1.40
N LEU A 99 -11.06 -6.53 -1.71
CA LEU A 99 -11.72 -7.44 -2.64
C LEU A 99 -12.96 -8.10 -2.02
N PRO A 100 -14.13 -8.07 -2.67
CA PRO A 100 -15.38 -8.59 -2.12
C PRO A 100 -15.33 -10.06 -1.71
N GLY A 101 -14.52 -10.89 -2.38
CA GLY A 101 -14.32 -12.32 -2.09
C GLY A 101 -13.04 -12.62 -1.31
N GLY A 102 -12.29 -11.60 -0.89
CA GLY A 102 -10.93 -11.76 -0.37
C GLY A 102 -9.96 -12.28 -1.42
N LEU A 103 -8.87 -12.92 -0.99
CA LEU A 103 -7.83 -13.43 -1.90
C LEU A 103 -8.02 -14.91 -2.30
N GLY A 104 -9.01 -15.60 -1.74
CA GLY A 104 -9.20 -17.04 -1.94
C GLY A 104 -8.64 -17.88 -0.79
N LYS A 105 -8.82 -19.20 -0.87
CA LYS A 105 -8.52 -20.15 0.22
C LYS A 105 -7.13 -20.77 0.10
N THR A 106 -6.75 -21.20 -1.10
CA THR A 106 -5.44 -21.82 -1.37
C THR A 106 -4.39 -20.78 -1.73
N VAL A 107 -3.11 -21.15 -1.65
CA VAL A 107 -2.01 -20.27 -2.09
C VAL A 107 -2.15 -19.95 -3.57
N GLN A 108 -2.54 -20.92 -4.37
CA GLN A 108 -2.75 -20.75 -5.80
C GLN A 108 -3.89 -19.76 -6.10
N ASP A 109 -5.06 -19.89 -5.41
CA ASP A 109 -6.17 -18.92 -5.56
C ASP A 109 -5.69 -17.50 -5.24
N LYS A 110 -4.88 -17.36 -4.18
CA LYS A 110 -4.35 -16.05 -3.77
C LYS A 110 -3.41 -15.46 -4.82
N ILE A 111 -2.51 -16.28 -5.37
CA ILE A 111 -1.59 -15.87 -6.44
C ILE A 111 -2.40 -15.39 -7.65
N GLU A 112 -3.33 -16.19 -8.13
CA GLU A 112 -4.15 -15.88 -9.30
C GLU A 112 -4.97 -14.61 -9.09
N THR A 113 -5.58 -14.46 -7.92
CA THR A 113 -6.38 -13.26 -7.57
C THR A 113 -5.52 -11.99 -7.58
N VAL A 114 -4.32 -12.04 -6.99
CA VAL A 114 -3.43 -10.88 -6.96
C VAL A 114 -2.93 -10.54 -8.36
N LEU A 115 -2.43 -11.51 -9.11
CA LEU A 115 -1.93 -11.30 -10.47
C LEU A 115 -3.03 -10.75 -11.40
N PHE A 116 -4.25 -11.28 -11.29
CA PHE A 116 -5.40 -10.78 -12.02
C PHE A 116 -5.73 -9.33 -11.65
N PHE A 117 -5.76 -9.00 -10.35
CA PHE A 117 -6.03 -7.63 -9.89
C PHE A 117 -5.03 -6.61 -10.43
N PHE A 118 -3.75 -6.96 -10.46
CA PHE A 118 -2.70 -6.08 -11.00
C PHE A 118 -2.58 -6.13 -12.53
N GLY A 119 -3.33 -7.02 -13.20
CA GLY A 119 -3.28 -7.18 -14.65
C GLY A 119 -1.94 -7.70 -15.17
N VAL A 120 -1.21 -8.47 -14.36
CA VAL A 120 0.10 -9.05 -14.69
C VAL A 120 0.02 -10.56 -14.82
N LYS A 121 0.96 -11.17 -15.55
CA LYS A 121 0.96 -12.61 -15.84
C LYS A 121 1.78 -13.43 -14.85
N SER A 122 2.67 -12.79 -14.10
CA SER A 122 3.57 -13.48 -13.16
C SER A 122 3.95 -12.57 -11.99
N ALA A 123 4.53 -13.15 -10.93
CA ALA A 123 5.05 -12.41 -9.79
C ALA A 123 6.24 -11.51 -10.18
N GLU A 124 7.05 -11.91 -11.15
CA GLU A 124 8.12 -11.08 -11.71
C GLU A 124 7.54 -9.84 -12.38
N GLY A 125 6.47 -10.00 -13.16
CA GLY A 125 5.75 -8.87 -13.76
C GLY A 125 5.16 -7.92 -12.71
N LEU A 126 4.69 -8.45 -11.57
CA LEU A 126 4.26 -7.62 -10.44
C LEU A 126 5.44 -6.86 -9.83
N LYS A 127 6.57 -7.51 -9.63
CA LYS A 127 7.78 -6.89 -9.11
C LYS A 127 8.30 -5.77 -10.02
N GLU A 128 8.29 -5.98 -11.32
CA GLU A 128 8.64 -4.95 -12.31
C GLU A 128 7.68 -3.75 -12.26
N ALA A 129 6.37 -4.00 -12.13
CA ALA A 129 5.37 -2.96 -11.98
C ALA A 129 5.59 -2.17 -10.67
N PHE A 130 5.87 -2.85 -9.57
CA PHE A 130 6.21 -2.23 -8.29
C PHE A 130 7.46 -1.35 -8.38
N ILE A 131 8.57 -1.88 -8.94
CA ILE A 131 9.83 -1.13 -9.09
C ILE A 131 9.64 0.11 -9.97
N ARG A 132 8.86 0.01 -11.03
CA ARG A 132 8.57 1.14 -11.93
C ARG A 132 7.70 2.22 -11.28
N ASP A 133 6.75 1.83 -10.42
CA ASP A 133 5.83 2.76 -9.75
C ASP A 133 6.49 3.46 -8.55
N VAL A 134 7.41 2.77 -7.88
CA VAL A 134 8.15 3.35 -6.74
C VAL A 134 9.32 4.15 -7.28
N ASP A 135 9.21 5.49 -7.20
CA ASP A 135 10.29 6.40 -7.59
C ASP A 135 11.62 6.00 -6.92
N PRO A 136 12.74 5.89 -7.68
CA PRO A 136 14.07 5.67 -7.10
C PRO A 136 14.48 6.71 -6.03
N ALA A 137 13.92 7.93 -6.08
CA ALA A 137 14.06 8.93 -5.04
C ALA A 137 13.43 8.49 -3.70
N PHE A 138 12.39 7.67 -3.75
CA PHE A 138 11.75 7.08 -2.59
C PHE A 138 12.72 6.19 -1.79
N PHE A 139 13.50 5.35 -2.47
CA PHE A 139 14.49 4.49 -1.81
C PHE A 139 15.66 5.28 -1.20
N ARG A 140 16.02 6.44 -1.76
CA ARG A 140 17.11 7.29 -1.25
C ARG A 140 16.70 8.13 -0.04
N LYS A 141 15.42 8.39 0.14
CA LYS A 141 14.84 9.16 1.26
C LYS A 141 14.37 8.27 2.42
N SER A 142 14.54 6.95 2.32
CA SER A 142 13.93 5.96 3.24
C SER A 142 14.36 6.08 4.70
N GLU A 143 15.48 6.73 5.02
CA GLU A 143 15.90 6.97 6.40
C GLU A 143 15.02 8.02 7.14
N LYS A 144 14.18 8.79 6.42
CA LYS A 144 13.27 9.80 6.99
C LYS A 144 11.80 9.56 6.67
N MET A 145 11.45 8.54 5.87
CA MET A 145 10.08 8.35 5.41
C MET A 145 9.28 7.39 6.30
N THR A 146 8.15 7.89 6.78
CA THR A 146 7.14 7.14 7.52
C THR A 146 6.26 6.27 6.62
N ASN A 147 6.34 6.42 5.29
CA ASN A 147 5.52 5.71 4.32
C ASN A 147 6.14 4.39 3.86
N ASN A 148 5.39 3.30 3.97
CA ASN A 148 5.78 1.99 3.45
C ASN A 148 5.49 1.93 1.93
N PRO A 149 6.51 1.72 1.06
CA PRO A 149 6.34 1.69 -0.40
C PRO A 149 5.34 0.62 -0.89
N ILE A 150 5.30 -0.54 -0.23
CA ILE A 150 4.39 -1.64 -0.56
C ILE A 150 2.94 -1.22 -0.30
N ASN A 151 2.70 -0.54 0.83
CA ASN A 151 1.37 -0.03 1.16
C ASN A 151 0.94 1.05 0.17
N LEU A 152 1.85 1.97 -0.16
CA LEU A 152 1.61 3.04 -1.12
C LEU A 152 1.26 2.49 -2.51
N PHE A 153 2.05 1.57 -3.02
CA PHE A 153 1.80 0.92 -4.30
C PHE A 153 0.44 0.22 -4.33
N THR A 154 0.15 -0.57 -3.28
CA THR A 154 -1.12 -1.29 -3.18
C THR A 154 -2.30 -0.30 -3.10
N TRP A 155 -2.18 0.77 -2.32
CA TRP A 155 -3.20 1.79 -2.17
C TRP A 155 -3.49 2.50 -3.50
N LYS A 156 -2.47 2.87 -4.26
CA LYS A 156 -2.61 3.48 -5.60
C LYS A 156 -3.34 2.55 -6.57
N GLN A 157 -2.98 1.25 -6.59
CA GLN A 157 -3.64 0.29 -7.47
C GLN A 157 -5.13 0.09 -7.12
N ILE A 158 -5.47 0.10 -5.82
CA ILE A 158 -6.86 0.09 -5.37
C ILE A 158 -7.58 1.37 -5.83
N ALA A 159 -6.93 2.54 -5.76
CA ALA A 159 -7.50 3.79 -6.25
C ALA A 159 -7.76 3.74 -7.78
N TYR A 160 -6.84 3.20 -8.56
CA TYR A 160 -7.04 2.99 -10.00
C TYR A 160 -8.23 2.05 -10.30
N ASP A 161 -8.34 0.95 -9.56
CA ASP A 161 -9.44 -0.02 -9.73
C ASP A 161 -10.79 0.62 -9.36
N ARG A 162 -10.87 1.33 -8.22
CA ARG A 162 -12.09 2.06 -7.81
C ARG A 162 -12.51 3.07 -8.86
N SER A 163 -11.58 3.91 -9.32
CA SER A 163 -11.86 4.89 -10.38
C SER A 163 -12.42 4.24 -11.65
N SER A 164 -11.93 3.04 -12.01
CA SER A 164 -12.41 2.32 -13.19
C SER A 164 -13.84 1.80 -13.06
N LYS A 165 -14.31 1.58 -11.83
CA LYS A 165 -15.65 1.06 -11.50
C LYS A 165 -16.69 2.16 -11.28
N LEU A 166 -16.24 3.41 -11.09
CA LEU A 166 -17.17 4.54 -10.98
C LEU A 166 -17.85 4.80 -12.32
N ASP A 167 -19.10 5.24 -12.24
CA ASP A 167 -19.86 5.67 -13.39
C ASP A 167 -19.11 6.76 -14.15
N ARG A 168 -19.33 6.79 -15.47
CA ARG A 168 -18.68 7.79 -16.32
C ARG A 168 -19.28 9.16 -16.01
N PRO A 169 -18.50 10.12 -15.51
CA PRO A 169 -18.95 11.49 -15.33
C PRO A 169 -19.15 12.13 -16.71
N LYS A 170 -19.66 13.36 -16.73
CA LYS A 170 -19.65 14.20 -17.94
C LYS A 170 -18.20 14.27 -18.51
N LYS A 171 -18.06 14.73 -19.74
CA LYS A 171 -16.73 15.00 -20.29
C LYS A 171 -16.03 16.06 -19.45
N PHE A 172 -14.76 15.82 -19.12
CA PHE A 172 -13.94 16.80 -18.42
C PHE A 172 -13.88 18.13 -19.17
N SER A 173 -14.10 19.23 -18.45
CA SER A 173 -14.09 20.60 -18.96
C SER A 173 -12.87 21.36 -18.40
N PRO A 174 -11.80 21.56 -19.18
CA PRO A 174 -10.60 22.25 -18.70
C PRO A 174 -10.86 23.72 -18.30
N ASP A 175 -11.86 24.35 -18.92
CA ASP A 175 -12.17 25.78 -18.70
C ASP A 175 -13.08 26.02 -17.50
N ALA A 176 -13.53 24.95 -16.83
CA ALA A 176 -14.50 25.03 -15.72
C ALA A 176 -13.87 25.31 -14.35
N LEU A 177 -12.57 25.57 -14.28
CA LEU A 177 -11.88 25.77 -13.02
C LEU A 177 -12.48 26.89 -12.15
N PRO A 178 -12.84 28.08 -12.70
CA PRO A 178 -13.42 29.15 -11.89
C PRO A 178 -14.77 28.78 -11.26
N GLU A 179 -15.67 28.19 -12.06
CA GLU A 179 -17.00 27.79 -11.60
C GLU A 179 -16.91 26.64 -10.59
N LEU A 180 -16.04 25.67 -10.84
CA LEU A 180 -15.80 24.56 -9.92
C LEU A 180 -15.29 25.04 -8.56
N THR A 181 -14.27 25.92 -8.56
CA THR A 181 -13.70 26.42 -7.31
C THR A 181 -14.68 27.29 -6.52
N GLU A 182 -15.54 28.05 -7.19
CA GLU A 182 -16.62 28.81 -6.55
C GLU A 182 -17.67 27.89 -5.92
N GLY A 183 -18.09 26.85 -6.65
CA GLY A 183 -19.01 25.86 -6.13
C GLY A 183 -18.45 25.12 -4.91
N LEU A 184 -17.18 24.75 -4.94
CA LEU A 184 -16.51 24.12 -3.80
C LEU A 184 -16.44 25.06 -2.58
N ARG A 185 -16.14 26.35 -2.77
CA ARG A 185 -16.11 27.33 -1.68
C ARG A 185 -17.48 27.46 -1.02
N THR A 186 -18.56 27.48 -1.82
CA THR A 186 -19.94 27.50 -1.31
C THR A 186 -20.22 26.25 -0.46
N ILE A 187 -19.87 25.06 -0.94
CA ILE A 187 -20.05 23.80 -0.20
C ILE A 187 -19.28 23.83 1.12
N PHE A 188 -18.02 24.28 1.11
CA PHE A 188 -17.21 24.37 2.32
C PHE A 188 -17.75 25.39 3.32
N PHE A 189 -18.27 26.52 2.85
CA PHE A 189 -18.87 27.54 3.73
C PHE A 189 -20.11 27.04 4.43
N GLU A 190 -21.02 26.41 3.69
CA GLU A 190 -22.28 25.86 4.21
C GLU A 190 -22.03 24.62 5.09
N ASN A 191 -21.06 23.78 4.72
CA ASN A 191 -20.70 22.54 5.42
C ASN A 191 -21.90 21.65 5.74
N GLU A 192 -22.77 21.44 4.77
CA GLU A 192 -23.96 20.60 4.84
C GLU A 192 -23.93 19.56 3.74
N ASN A 193 -24.08 18.27 4.08
CA ASN A 193 -23.95 17.13 3.14
C ASN A 193 -22.69 17.26 2.27
N THR A 194 -21.59 17.64 2.89
CA THR A 194 -20.39 18.15 2.23
C THR A 194 -19.78 17.12 1.27
N GLU A 195 -19.63 15.86 1.69
CA GLU A 195 -19.01 14.82 0.86
C GLU A 195 -19.85 14.51 -0.39
N GLU A 196 -21.16 14.36 -0.24
CA GLU A 196 -22.09 14.07 -1.36
C GLU A 196 -22.12 15.22 -2.37
N ARG A 197 -22.20 16.45 -1.88
CA ARG A 197 -22.21 17.64 -2.75
C ARG A 197 -20.90 17.85 -3.49
N ILE A 198 -19.76 17.55 -2.87
CA ILE A 198 -18.46 17.56 -3.55
C ILE A 198 -18.45 16.52 -4.67
N GLU A 199 -18.90 15.28 -4.39
CA GLU A 199 -18.96 14.22 -5.39
C GLU A 199 -19.83 14.62 -6.58
N ASP A 200 -21.01 15.16 -6.33
CA ASP A 200 -21.94 15.60 -7.36
C ASP A 200 -21.37 16.74 -8.22
N LEU A 201 -20.77 17.74 -7.57
CA LEU A 201 -20.16 18.87 -8.26
C LEU A 201 -18.99 18.42 -9.14
N LEU A 202 -18.07 17.65 -8.61
CA LEU A 202 -16.91 17.14 -9.35
C LEU A 202 -17.34 16.26 -10.53
N ARG A 203 -18.34 15.40 -10.34
CA ARG A 203 -18.93 14.57 -11.40
C ARG A 203 -19.54 15.40 -12.51
N GLU A 204 -20.18 16.53 -12.18
CA GLU A 204 -20.74 17.47 -13.17
C GLU A 204 -19.66 18.05 -14.08
N TYR A 205 -18.49 18.36 -13.55
CA TYR A 205 -17.35 18.88 -14.32
C TYR A 205 -16.43 17.79 -14.89
N GLY A 206 -16.85 16.54 -14.81
CA GLY A 206 -16.13 15.42 -15.43
C GLY A 206 -14.96 14.87 -14.62
N ILE A 207 -14.94 15.10 -13.32
CA ILE A 207 -13.91 14.60 -12.41
C ILE A 207 -14.50 13.47 -11.57
N LYS A 208 -13.83 12.33 -11.50
CA LYS A 208 -14.19 11.24 -10.61
C LYS A 208 -13.64 11.52 -9.22
N PHE A 209 -14.48 11.39 -8.22
CA PHE A 209 -14.10 11.64 -6.83
C PHE A 209 -14.52 10.49 -5.93
N PHE A 210 -13.67 10.14 -4.97
CA PHE A 210 -14.01 9.17 -3.93
C PHE A 210 -13.09 9.28 -2.72
N ILE A 211 -13.63 8.90 -1.57
CA ILE A 211 -12.86 8.77 -0.34
C ILE A 211 -12.32 7.35 -0.23
N GLN A 212 -11.01 7.19 -0.03
CA GLN A 212 -10.35 5.90 0.15
C GLN A 212 -9.55 5.87 1.44
N LYS A 213 -9.97 5.04 2.39
CA LYS A 213 -9.27 4.93 3.68
C LYS A 213 -7.81 4.52 3.51
N ASN A 214 -6.95 5.09 4.34
CA ASN A 214 -5.56 4.68 4.45
C ASN A 214 -5.43 3.30 5.13
N GLU A 215 -4.36 2.59 4.80
CA GLU A 215 -3.84 1.49 5.62
C GLU A 215 -2.74 2.02 6.54
N ASN A 216 -2.52 1.36 7.68
CA ASN A 216 -1.50 1.75 8.64
C ASN A 216 -0.12 1.87 7.97
N GLY A 217 0.61 2.94 8.25
CA GLY A 217 1.92 3.22 7.66
C GLY A 217 1.87 3.84 6.25
N THR A 218 0.70 4.41 5.85
CA THR A 218 0.58 5.30 4.70
C THR A 218 0.09 6.67 5.17
N HIS A 219 0.78 7.73 4.79
CA HIS A 219 0.44 9.11 5.14
C HIS A 219 0.00 9.89 3.90
N ILE A 220 -0.93 9.29 3.15
CA ILE A 220 -1.52 9.88 1.95
C ILE A 220 -2.64 10.80 2.40
N ASP A 221 -2.67 12.02 1.89
CA ASP A 221 -3.77 12.97 2.05
C ASP A 221 -4.66 12.98 0.79
N GLY A 222 -4.04 13.04 -0.40
CA GLY A 222 -4.73 13.07 -1.67
C GLY A 222 -3.95 12.36 -2.80
N PHE A 223 -4.65 12.07 -3.88
CA PHE A 223 -4.09 11.45 -5.07
C PHE A 223 -4.87 11.84 -6.30
N SER A 224 -4.20 12.55 -7.23
CA SER A 224 -4.74 12.97 -8.51
C SER A 224 -4.11 12.22 -9.65
N PHE A 225 -4.92 11.66 -10.55
CA PHE A 225 -4.45 10.87 -11.67
C PHE A 225 -5.43 10.85 -12.83
N TRP A 226 -4.93 10.50 -14.02
CA TRP A 226 -5.76 10.32 -15.20
C TRP A 226 -5.97 8.84 -15.50
N LYS A 227 -7.24 8.38 -15.49
CA LYS A 227 -7.59 7.01 -15.83
C LYS A 227 -8.75 6.97 -16.82
N GLY A 228 -8.48 6.45 -18.03
CA GLY A 228 -9.46 6.44 -19.10
C GLY A 228 -9.70 7.83 -19.69
N SER A 229 -10.95 8.28 -19.79
CA SER A 229 -11.37 9.56 -20.39
C SER A 229 -11.40 10.74 -19.42
N ASN A 230 -11.29 10.49 -18.11
CA ASN A 230 -11.53 11.48 -17.08
C ASN A 230 -10.44 11.45 -16.00
N PRO A 231 -10.11 12.61 -15.42
CA PRO A 231 -9.27 12.67 -14.24
C PRO A 231 -10.01 12.15 -13.01
N SER A 232 -9.25 11.77 -12.02
CA SER A 232 -9.75 11.24 -10.74
C SER A 232 -9.02 11.90 -9.58
N ILE A 233 -9.76 12.15 -8.50
CA ILE A 233 -9.25 12.59 -7.21
C ILE A 233 -9.68 11.56 -6.16
N ALA A 234 -8.72 11.01 -5.43
CA ALA A 234 -8.95 10.18 -4.26
C ALA A 234 -8.43 10.90 -3.01
N LEU A 235 -9.26 11.10 -2.00
CA LEU A 235 -8.85 11.64 -0.70
C LEU A 235 -8.95 10.58 0.38
N THR A 236 -8.17 10.73 1.45
CA THR A 236 -8.18 9.74 2.54
C THR A 236 -9.03 10.13 3.74
N LEU A 237 -9.36 11.41 3.90
CA LEU A 237 -10.03 11.98 5.09
C LEU A 237 -9.41 11.46 6.40
N ARG A 238 -8.08 11.46 6.46
CA ARG A 238 -7.34 11.05 7.66
C ARG A 238 -7.79 11.81 8.91
N TYR A 239 -8.13 13.07 8.70
CA TYR A 239 -8.76 13.94 9.68
C TYR A 239 -10.13 14.35 9.16
N GLN A 240 -11.19 14.06 9.90
CA GLN A 240 -12.56 14.50 9.56
C GLN A 240 -12.76 15.97 9.92
N ARG A 241 -11.99 16.83 9.25
CA ARG A 241 -11.97 18.27 9.49
C ARG A 241 -12.16 19.02 8.18
N ILE A 242 -13.08 19.97 8.18
CA ILE A 242 -13.46 20.77 6.99
C ILE A 242 -12.29 21.62 6.46
N ASP A 243 -11.45 22.16 7.30
CA ASP A 243 -10.28 22.93 6.91
C ASP A 243 -9.22 22.07 6.17
N ILE A 244 -9.02 20.83 6.62
CA ILE A 244 -8.12 19.90 5.97
C ILE A 244 -8.72 19.39 4.66
N LEU A 245 -10.00 19.00 4.66
CA LEU A 245 -10.69 18.57 3.45
C LEU A 245 -10.64 19.65 2.36
N ALA A 246 -11.01 20.89 2.72
CA ALA A 246 -11.04 22.00 1.78
C ALA A 246 -9.67 22.29 1.17
N PHE A 247 -8.61 22.34 2.00
CA PHE A 247 -7.25 22.56 1.53
C PHE A 247 -6.78 21.42 0.62
N THR A 248 -6.92 20.18 1.06
CA THR A 248 -6.46 19.02 0.29
C THR A 248 -7.22 18.89 -1.02
N LEU A 249 -8.54 19.07 -1.02
CA LEU A 249 -9.32 19.00 -2.26
C LEU A 249 -8.94 20.10 -3.26
N MET A 250 -8.76 21.35 -2.80
CA MET A 250 -8.31 22.45 -3.68
C MET A 250 -6.90 22.20 -4.24
N HIS A 251 -6.01 21.61 -3.44
CA HIS A 251 -4.69 21.18 -3.86
C HIS A 251 -4.75 20.12 -4.98
N GLU A 252 -5.59 19.09 -4.81
CA GLU A 252 -5.79 18.06 -5.83
C GLU A 252 -6.48 18.59 -7.09
N VAL A 253 -7.41 19.54 -6.96
CA VAL A 253 -8.02 20.25 -8.09
C VAL A 253 -6.95 21.00 -8.90
N CYS A 254 -6.00 21.64 -8.26
CA CYS A 254 -4.85 22.26 -8.94
C CYS A 254 -4.11 21.24 -9.80
N HIS A 255 -3.77 20.08 -9.24
CA HIS A 255 -3.09 19.03 -10.00
C HIS A 255 -3.92 18.58 -11.21
N VAL A 256 -5.23 18.42 -11.05
CA VAL A 256 -6.12 17.99 -12.15
C VAL A 256 -6.13 19.00 -13.30
N PHE A 257 -6.20 20.29 -13.00
CA PHE A 257 -6.37 21.32 -14.03
C PHE A 257 -5.06 21.86 -14.61
N LEU A 258 -4.00 21.93 -13.81
CA LEU A 258 -2.77 22.61 -14.19
C LEU A 258 -1.59 21.64 -14.46
N HIS A 259 -1.59 20.48 -13.82
CA HIS A 259 -0.42 19.60 -13.87
C HIS A 259 -0.67 18.27 -14.60
N LEU A 260 -1.94 17.80 -14.63
CA LEU A 260 -2.29 16.56 -15.34
C LEU A 260 -2.63 16.86 -16.80
N ASN A 261 -1.96 16.13 -17.70
CA ASN A 261 -2.23 16.18 -19.12
C ASN A 261 -2.76 14.81 -19.60
N PRO A 262 -3.94 14.75 -20.25
CA PRO A 262 -4.48 13.50 -20.77
C PRO A 262 -3.59 12.81 -21.80
N LEU A 263 -2.65 13.54 -22.40
CA LEU A 263 -1.67 13.00 -23.36
C LEU A 263 -0.46 12.37 -22.68
N GLU A 264 -0.17 12.73 -21.43
CA GLU A 264 0.92 12.17 -20.62
C GLU A 264 0.41 10.95 -19.83
N LYS A 265 0.34 9.81 -20.51
CA LYS A 265 -0.12 8.57 -19.89
C LYS A 265 0.76 8.18 -18.70
N GLY A 266 0.15 8.02 -17.54
CA GLY A 266 0.81 7.53 -16.32
C GLY A 266 1.30 8.61 -15.38
N LYS A 267 1.22 9.90 -15.73
CA LYS A 267 1.48 10.98 -14.77
C LYS A 267 0.39 10.99 -13.69
N SER A 268 0.80 11.11 -12.46
CA SER A 268 -0.08 11.19 -11.30
C SER A 268 0.61 11.94 -10.17
N PHE A 269 -0.17 12.59 -9.30
CA PHE A 269 0.33 13.33 -8.16
C PHE A 269 -0.20 12.70 -6.89
N ILE A 270 0.67 12.45 -5.94
CA ILE A 270 0.33 11.91 -4.63
C ILE A 270 0.80 12.84 -3.54
N SER A 271 -0.16 13.40 -2.82
CA SER A 271 0.09 14.33 -1.73
C SER A 271 0.29 13.56 -0.44
N LEU A 272 1.50 13.68 0.12
CA LEU A 272 1.90 13.04 1.36
C LEU A 272 2.03 14.09 2.45
N SER A 273 1.54 13.79 3.65
CA SER A 273 1.57 14.72 4.80
C SER A 273 3.00 15.17 5.16
N ASP A 274 4.00 14.33 4.91
CA ASP A 274 5.35 14.55 5.41
C ASP A 274 6.33 15.10 4.35
N THR A 275 5.93 15.17 3.08
CA THR A 275 6.81 15.60 1.99
C THR A 275 6.05 16.30 0.87
N ARG A 276 6.06 17.63 0.88
CA ARG A 276 5.55 18.46 -0.20
C ARG A 276 6.72 19.18 -0.87
N GLU A 277 7.57 18.42 -1.57
CA GLU A 277 8.71 18.95 -2.29
C GLU A 277 8.44 18.89 -3.80
N GLY A 278 8.71 19.99 -4.49
CA GLY A 278 8.56 20.12 -5.93
C GLY A 278 7.86 21.42 -6.30
N VAL A 279 8.07 21.88 -7.53
CA VAL A 279 7.45 23.11 -8.05
C VAL A 279 5.94 22.94 -8.12
N GLU A 280 5.47 21.81 -8.65
CA GLU A 280 4.05 21.52 -8.79
C GLU A 280 3.33 21.42 -7.44
N GLU A 281 3.99 20.89 -6.40
CA GLU A 281 3.42 20.82 -5.05
C GLU A 281 3.30 22.22 -4.44
N GLN A 282 4.30 23.08 -4.61
CA GLN A 282 4.26 24.48 -4.14
C GLN A 282 3.21 25.30 -4.89
N GLU A 283 3.05 25.08 -6.19
CA GLU A 283 2.02 25.71 -6.99
C GLU A 283 0.62 25.27 -6.50
N ALA A 284 0.43 23.98 -6.23
CA ALA A 284 -0.82 23.45 -5.72
C ALA A 284 -1.16 23.96 -4.32
N ASP A 285 -0.18 24.06 -3.42
CA ASP A 285 -0.34 24.66 -2.10
C ASP A 285 -0.71 26.16 -2.20
N THR A 286 -0.04 26.89 -3.08
CA THR A 286 -0.30 28.31 -3.32
C THR A 286 -1.68 28.50 -3.91
N PHE A 287 -2.07 27.69 -4.88
CA PHE A 287 -3.39 27.70 -5.48
C PHE A 287 -4.47 27.42 -4.42
N ALA A 288 -4.36 26.34 -3.67
CA ALA A 288 -5.32 25.97 -2.63
C ALA A 288 -5.53 27.09 -1.62
N ASN A 289 -4.43 27.66 -1.14
CA ASN A 289 -4.45 28.77 -0.21
C ASN A 289 -5.19 30.00 -0.77
N ASN A 290 -4.92 30.39 -2.02
CA ASN A 290 -5.47 31.59 -2.64
C ASN A 290 -6.93 31.40 -3.08
N GLN A 291 -7.33 30.17 -3.44
CA GLN A 291 -8.73 29.86 -3.75
C GLN A 291 -9.60 29.84 -2.51
N LEU A 292 -9.09 29.35 -1.38
CA LEU A 292 -9.83 29.32 -0.12
C LEU A 292 -9.91 30.69 0.55
N ILE A 293 -8.83 31.45 0.55
CA ILE A 293 -8.75 32.77 1.16
C ILE A 293 -7.98 33.71 0.21
N PRO A 294 -8.64 34.75 -0.38
CA PRO A 294 -7.96 35.65 -1.29
C PRO A 294 -6.72 36.29 -0.67
N ALA A 295 -5.58 36.19 -1.33
CA ALA A 295 -4.28 36.60 -0.78
C ALA A 295 -4.25 38.06 -0.30
N LYS A 296 -4.90 38.99 -1.05
CA LYS A 296 -4.94 40.41 -0.69
C LYS A 296 -5.74 40.65 0.60
N ASP A 297 -6.85 39.95 0.79
CA ASP A 297 -7.70 40.11 1.98
C ASP A 297 -7.01 39.48 3.20
N TRP A 298 -6.36 38.34 3.01
CA TRP A 298 -5.53 37.70 4.05
C TRP A 298 -4.35 38.59 4.48
N GLN A 299 -3.68 39.21 3.54
CA GLN A 299 -2.60 40.13 3.84
C GLN A 299 -3.10 41.33 4.67
N ARG A 300 -4.22 41.96 4.27
CA ARG A 300 -4.84 43.09 5.03
C ARG A 300 -5.23 42.65 6.44
N PHE A 301 -5.79 41.45 6.58
CA PHE A 301 -6.14 40.90 7.89
C PHE A 301 -4.88 40.73 8.77
N ARG A 302 -3.80 40.23 8.24
CA ARG A 302 -2.51 40.05 8.96
C ARG A 302 -1.94 41.41 9.40
N GLU A 303 -1.94 42.39 8.53
CA GLU A 303 -1.44 43.74 8.82
C GLU A 303 -2.25 44.43 9.94
N ARG A 304 -3.58 44.35 9.88
CA ARG A 304 -4.48 44.93 10.90
C ARG A 304 -4.34 44.26 12.27
N ASN A 305 -3.94 42.99 12.28
CA ASN A 305 -3.86 42.17 13.50
C ASN A 305 -2.43 41.86 13.92
N TYR A 306 -1.47 42.57 13.37
CA TYR A 306 -0.05 42.41 13.75
C TYR A 306 0.14 42.65 15.26
N GLY A 307 0.86 41.77 15.93
CA GLY A 307 1.09 41.84 17.39
C GLY A 307 -0.09 41.42 18.27
N THR A 308 -1.24 41.01 17.69
CA THR A 308 -2.34 40.45 18.49
C THR A 308 -1.91 39.11 19.08
N ASN A 309 -2.24 38.91 20.36
CA ASN A 309 -1.98 37.62 21.02
C ASN A 309 -2.66 36.47 20.27
N PRO A 310 -1.92 35.43 19.83
CA PRO A 310 -2.48 34.29 19.09
C PRO A 310 -3.65 33.61 19.77
N TYR A 311 -3.73 33.61 21.09
CA TYR A 311 -4.83 33.01 21.85
C TYR A 311 -6.06 33.90 21.94
N ALA A 312 -5.95 35.20 21.63
CA ALA A 312 -7.05 36.15 21.63
C ALA A 312 -7.57 36.46 20.22
N ILE A 313 -6.99 35.89 19.17
CA ILE A 313 -7.32 36.20 17.75
C ILE A 313 -8.68 35.61 17.33
N GLY A 314 -9.18 34.57 18.01
CA GLY A 314 -10.34 33.78 17.60
C GLY A 314 -11.59 34.60 17.16
N PRO A 315 -12.04 35.63 17.92
CA PRO A 315 -13.16 36.46 17.49
C PRO A 315 -12.92 37.17 16.14
N LYS A 316 -11.70 37.69 15.92
CA LYS A 316 -11.33 38.39 14.68
C LYS A 316 -11.24 37.42 13.48
N LEU A 317 -10.82 36.20 13.68
CA LEU A 317 -10.84 35.15 12.64
C LEU A 317 -12.28 34.81 12.22
N ARG A 318 -13.22 34.74 13.19
CA ARG A 318 -14.63 34.49 12.88
C ARG A 318 -15.27 35.67 12.13
N GLU A 319 -14.99 36.90 12.56
CA GLU A 319 -15.47 38.11 11.87
C GLU A 319 -14.98 38.12 10.42
N PHE A 320 -13.70 37.94 10.18
CA PHE A 320 -13.11 37.82 8.85
C PHE A 320 -13.75 36.71 8.02
N ALA A 321 -13.96 35.52 8.63
CA ALA A 321 -14.59 34.41 7.97
C ALA A 321 -16.01 34.73 7.47
N LEU A 322 -16.81 35.35 8.31
CA LEU A 322 -18.18 35.75 7.96
C LEU A 322 -18.22 36.86 6.89
N GLU A 323 -17.34 37.85 7.00
CA GLU A 323 -17.23 38.95 6.02
C GLU A 323 -16.92 38.42 4.60
N HIS A 324 -16.12 37.38 4.51
CA HIS A 324 -15.68 36.83 3.23
C HIS A 324 -16.42 35.54 2.82
N GLN A 325 -17.45 35.12 3.55
CA GLN A 325 -18.19 33.86 3.31
C GLN A 325 -17.28 32.63 3.26
N ILE A 326 -16.37 32.55 4.22
CA ILE A 326 -15.44 31.44 4.38
C ILE A 326 -15.78 30.72 5.69
N HIS A 327 -15.74 29.38 5.68
CA HIS A 327 -15.97 28.64 6.91
C HIS A 327 -14.90 28.97 7.97
N PRO A 328 -15.27 29.30 9.23
CA PRO A 328 -14.34 29.80 10.25
C PRO A 328 -13.17 28.86 10.52
N ALA A 329 -13.38 27.55 10.41
CA ALA A 329 -12.30 26.56 10.57
C ALA A 329 -11.20 26.67 9.50
N ILE A 330 -11.56 27.03 8.25
CA ILE A 330 -10.60 27.23 7.16
C ILE A 330 -9.70 28.42 7.46
N VAL A 331 -10.26 29.53 7.90
CA VAL A 331 -9.50 30.73 8.29
C VAL A 331 -8.58 30.44 9.49
N LEU A 332 -9.08 29.68 10.46
CA LEU A 332 -8.28 29.23 11.59
C LEU A 332 -7.14 28.30 11.15
N GLY A 333 -7.40 27.33 10.28
CA GLY A 333 -6.39 26.42 9.75
C GLY A 333 -5.25 27.17 9.05
N ARG A 334 -5.60 28.16 8.21
CA ARG A 334 -4.63 29.06 7.59
C ARG A 334 -3.82 29.85 8.60
N TYR A 335 -4.45 30.41 9.61
CA TYR A 335 -3.77 31.15 10.68
C TYR A 335 -2.81 30.24 11.45
N GLN A 336 -3.28 29.05 11.83
CA GLN A 336 -2.46 28.06 12.53
C GLN A 336 -1.21 27.67 11.74
N HIS A 337 -1.36 27.46 10.44
CA HIS A 337 -0.25 27.16 9.56
C HIS A 337 0.77 28.31 9.45
N ASP A 338 0.27 29.54 9.15
CA ASP A 338 1.14 30.70 8.90
C ASP A 338 1.93 31.16 10.15
N TYR A 339 1.35 30.94 11.34
CA TYR A 339 1.95 31.38 12.61
C TYR A 339 2.49 30.23 13.47
N ASN A 340 2.38 28.99 13.01
CA ASN A 340 2.78 27.79 13.74
C ASN A 340 2.18 27.69 15.16
N VAL A 341 0.88 28.01 15.30
CA VAL A 341 0.14 28.06 16.56
C VAL A 341 -1.07 27.12 16.50
N PHE A 342 -1.03 25.97 17.16
CA PHE A 342 -2.04 24.92 17.03
C PHE A 342 -3.03 24.83 18.23
N ASP A 343 -2.77 25.51 19.34
CA ASP A 343 -3.57 25.39 20.58
C ASP A 343 -4.74 26.38 20.70
N ASN A 344 -4.95 27.24 19.69
CA ASN A 344 -5.95 28.32 19.71
C ASN A 344 -7.30 27.96 19.08
N GLY A 345 -7.55 26.67 18.82
CA GLY A 345 -8.75 26.19 18.11
C GLY A 345 -10.02 26.04 18.96
N ARG A 346 -10.04 26.43 20.23
CA ARG A 346 -11.23 26.27 21.08
C ARG A 346 -12.43 27.06 20.55
N GLY A 347 -13.59 26.38 20.45
CA GLY A 347 -14.85 26.96 20.00
C GLY A 347 -14.98 27.14 18.50
N PHE A 348 -14.09 26.55 17.69
CA PHE A 348 -14.29 26.42 16.25
C PHE A 348 -14.84 25.02 15.95
N GLU A 349 -16.01 24.97 15.29
CA GLU A 349 -16.52 23.72 14.74
C GLU A 349 -15.66 23.36 13.52
N ARG A 350 -15.17 22.14 13.49
CA ARG A 350 -14.24 21.67 12.44
C ARG A 350 -14.70 20.39 11.76
N SER A 351 -15.76 19.76 12.28
CA SER A 351 -16.28 18.52 11.73
C SER A 351 -16.83 18.74 10.31
N ILE A 352 -16.73 17.72 9.48
CA ILE A 352 -17.40 17.68 8.18
C ILE A 352 -18.82 17.20 8.45
N ASN A 353 -19.82 17.92 7.95
CA ASN A 353 -21.24 17.62 8.08
C ASN A 353 -21.86 17.19 6.76
#